data_5e7a5b611b1bcadc6c0e79fdebbb8be2
#
_entry.id   5e7a5b611b1bcadc6c0e79fdebbb8be2
#
_cell.length_a   1.000
_cell.length_b   1.000
_cell.length_c   1.000
_cell.angle_alpha   90.00
_cell.angle_beta   90.00
_cell.angle_gamma   90.00
#
_symmetry.space_group_name_H-M   'P 1'
#
loop_
_entity.id
_entity.type
_entity.pdbx_description
1 polymer ?
#
loop_
_entity_poly.entity_id
_entity_poly.type
_entity_poly.pdbx_seq_one_letter_code
_entity_poly.pdbx_strand_id
1 'polypeptide(L)'
;MRPTLTHLALHVPDLDACVSFYEQFCAMQVIHQRAGKGSRIVWMAEQGKEHSFIFVIMPGGQDRQLAVDDYSHFGFALESREQVDSIAARARVSRCLVWEPRDEPFPVGYYCGLRDPAGNYVEFSYGQPLGLGAEQIPLP
;
A
#
# COMPACT_ATOMS: atom_id res chain seq x y z
N MET A 1 1.18 22.28 20.04
CA MET A 1 0.74 20.90 19.76
C MET A 1 1.09 20.56 18.31
N ARG A 2 1.72 19.41 18.09
CA ARG A 2 2.05 18.91 16.74
C ARG A 2 1.50 17.47 16.61
N PRO A 3 0.33 17.27 16.02
CA PRO A 3 -0.17 15.92 15.77
C PRO A 3 0.79 15.15 14.87
N THR A 4 0.90 13.85 15.10
CA THR A 4 1.71 12.94 14.30
C THR A 4 0.81 11.88 13.67
N LEU A 5 0.95 11.65 12.38
CA LEU A 5 0.24 10.57 11.69
C LEU A 5 0.85 9.24 12.12
N THR A 6 0.05 8.40 12.78
CA THR A 6 0.55 7.15 13.37
C THR A 6 -0.01 5.90 12.71
N HIS A 7 -1.17 5.97 12.08
CA HIS A 7 -1.80 4.78 11.52
C HIS A 7 -2.79 5.12 10.42
N LEU A 8 -3.05 4.10 9.61
CA LEU A 8 -4.13 4.04 8.63
C LEU A 8 -5.01 2.84 9.01
N ALA A 9 -6.30 3.04 9.14
CA ALA A 9 -7.25 1.97 9.41
C ALA A 9 -8.00 1.55 8.15
N LEU A 10 -7.98 0.26 7.85
CA LEU A 10 -8.70 -0.35 6.74
C LEU A 10 -9.81 -1.26 7.29
N HIS A 11 -11.05 -0.96 6.92
CA HIS A 11 -12.23 -1.75 7.29
C HIS A 11 -12.60 -2.62 6.10
N VAL A 12 -12.38 -3.94 6.21
CA VAL A 12 -12.30 -4.84 5.06
C VAL A 12 -13.28 -6.01 5.16
N PRO A 13 -13.76 -6.55 4.02
CA PRO A 13 -14.68 -7.70 4.05
C PRO A 13 -13.97 -9.01 4.41
N ASP A 14 -12.73 -9.20 3.96
CA ASP A 14 -11.93 -10.40 4.19
C ASP A 14 -10.58 -10.03 4.82
N LEU A 15 -10.51 -10.19 6.15
CA LEU A 15 -9.33 -9.84 6.93
C LEU A 15 -8.10 -10.66 6.50
N ASP A 16 -8.24 -11.97 6.37
CA ASP A 16 -7.11 -12.85 6.08
C ASP A 16 -6.56 -12.61 4.68
N ALA A 17 -7.41 -12.38 3.70
CA ALA A 17 -6.98 -12.04 2.35
C ALA A 17 -6.20 -10.72 2.33
N CYS A 18 -6.66 -9.71 3.08
CA CYS A 18 -5.97 -8.42 3.15
C CYS A 18 -4.62 -8.55 3.87
N VAL A 19 -4.56 -9.24 5.00
CA VAL A 19 -3.29 -9.49 5.71
C VAL A 19 -2.30 -10.19 4.78
N SER A 20 -2.74 -11.23 4.09
CA SER A 20 -1.90 -11.97 3.13
C SER A 20 -1.38 -11.07 1.99
N PHE A 21 -2.24 -10.19 1.46
CA PHE A 21 -1.85 -9.23 0.42
C PHE A 21 -0.71 -8.32 0.90
N TYR A 22 -0.85 -7.70 2.08
CA TYR A 22 0.15 -6.78 2.60
C TYR A 22 1.45 -7.48 3.02
N GLU A 23 1.37 -8.74 3.48
CA GLU A 23 2.57 -9.56 3.69
C GLU A 23 3.30 -9.85 2.38
N GLN A 24 2.57 -10.28 1.35
CA GLN A 24 3.15 -10.76 0.09
C GLN A 24 3.66 -9.64 -0.81
N PHE A 25 2.91 -8.56 -0.94
CA PHE A 25 3.25 -7.46 -1.86
C PHE A 25 3.98 -6.31 -1.20
N CYS A 26 3.71 -6.04 0.07
CA CYS A 26 4.28 -4.89 0.77
C CYS A 26 5.32 -5.26 1.81
N ALA A 27 5.62 -6.56 1.99
CA ALA A 27 6.54 -7.09 2.99
C ALA A 27 6.24 -6.59 4.41
N MET A 28 4.98 -6.28 4.69
CA MET A 28 4.56 -5.90 6.03
C MET A 28 4.46 -7.12 6.94
N GLN A 29 4.62 -6.90 8.22
CA GLN A 29 4.58 -7.94 9.26
C GLN A 29 3.42 -7.68 10.21
N VAL A 30 2.75 -8.75 10.65
CA VAL A 30 1.79 -8.67 11.75
C VAL A 30 2.57 -8.43 13.04
N ILE A 31 2.31 -7.31 13.69
CA ILE A 31 2.98 -6.93 14.95
C ILE A 31 2.06 -7.07 16.16
N HIS A 32 0.75 -7.10 15.95
CA HIS A 32 -0.23 -7.27 17.02
C HIS A 32 -1.51 -7.85 16.45
N GLN A 33 -2.14 -8.74 17.23
CA GLN A 33 -3.47 -9.25 16.96
C GLN A 33 -4.30 -9.15 18.22
N ARG A 34 -5.52 -8.69 18.08
CA ARG A 34 -6.47 -8.58 19.18
C ARG A 34 -7.74 -9.30 18.80
N ALA A 35 -8.08 -10.32 19.59
CA ALA A 35 -9.35 -11.03 19.47
C ALA A 35 -10.30 -10.60 20.58
N GLY A 36 -11.58 -10.39 20.24
CA GLY A 36 -12.63 -10.08 21.20
C GLY A 36 -14.01 -10.25 20.58
N LYS A 37 -14.93 -10.90 21.28
CA LYS A 37 -16.35 -11.07 20.88
C LYS A 37 -16.56 -11.51 19.42
N GLY A 38 -15.73 -12.44 18.91
CA GLY A 38 -15.86 -13.00 17.57
C GLY A 38 -15.21 -12.17 16.45
N SER A 39 -14.51 -11.09 16.75
CA SER A 39 -13.76 -10.32 15.76
C SER A 39 -12.26 -10.27 16.09
N ARG A 40 -11.44 -10.27 15.04
CA ARG A 40 -10.00 -10.17 15.14
C ARG A 40 -9.56 -8.87 14.44
N ILE A 41 -8.80 -8.04 15.14
CA ILE A 41 -8.17 -6.84 14.57
C ILE A 41 -6.67 -7.10 14.47
N VAL A 42 -6.07 -6.76 13.34
CA VAL A 42 -4.65 -7.00 13.07
C VAL A 42 -3.95 -5.68 12.86
N TRP A 43 -2.79 -5.54 13.51
CA TRP A 43 -1.86 -4.42 13.26
C TRP A 43 -0.67 -4.93 12.45
N MET A 44 -0.36 -4.24 11.37
CA MET A 44 0.77 -4.54 10.52
C MET A 44 1.70 -3.34 10.41
N ALA A 45 2.98 -3.60 10.24
CA ALA A 45 3.98 -2.56 10.04
C ALA A 45 5.07 -3.01 9.08
N GLU A 46 5.76 -2.05 8.47
CA GLU A 46 7.03 -2.27 7.79
C GLU A 46 8.09 -2.59 8.84
N GLN A 47 9.00 -3.50 8.51
CA GLN A 47 10.13 -3.82 9.38
C GLN A 47 10.96 -2.57 9.68
N GLY A 48 11.22 -2.31 10.95
CA GLY A 48 11.96 -1.13 11.42
C GLY A 48 11.10 0.10 11.63
N LYS A 49 9.80 0.06 11.30
CA LYS A 49 8.87 1.19 11.46
C LYS A 49 7.72 0.89 12.42
N GLU A 50 7.84 -0.15 13.21
CA GLU A 50 6.80 -0.65 14.12
C GLU A 50 6.35 0.41 15.14
N HIS A 51 7.24 1.34 15.46
CA HIS A 51 6.98 2.43 16.40
C HIS A 51 6.62 3.78 15.73
N SER A 52 6.54 3.78 14.39
CA SER A 52 6.34 5.02 13.61
C SER A 52 4.99 5.08 12.94
N PHE A 53 4.64 4.02 12.21
CA PHE A 53 3.41 3.98 11.42
C PHE A 53 2.91 2.55 11.25
N ILE A 54 1.62 2.35 11.46
CA ILE A 54 1.00 1.02 11.34
C ILE A 54 -0.25 1.05 10.46
N PHE A 55 -0.57 -0.10 9.88
CA PHE A 55 -1.88 -0.39 9.33
C PHE A 55 -2.70 -1.15 10.37
N VAL A 56 -3.90 -0.64 10.63
CA VAL A 56 -4.90 -1.34 11.44
C VAL A 56 -5.91 -1.96 10.48
N ILE A 57 -6.02 -3.28 10.46
CA ILE A 57 -6.93 -3.98 9.55
C ILE A 57 -8.07 -4.57 10.39
N MET A 58 -9.30 -4.16 10.07
CA MET A 58 -10.51 -4.51 10.82
C MET A 58 -11.49 -5.24 9.90
N PRO A 59 -12.05 -6.37 10.35
CA PRO A 59 -13.06 -7.10 9.59
C PRO A 59 -14.43 -6.42 9.66
N GLY A 60 -15.32 -6.82 8.76
CA GLY A 60 -16.72 -6.37 8.75
C GLY A 60 -17.00 -5.19 7.84
N GLY A 61 -15.99 -4.72 7.10
CA GLY A 61 -16.16 -3.69 6.09
C GLY A 61 -16.77 -4.22 4.80
N GLN A 62 -17.00 -3.32 3.87
CA GLN A 62 -17.51 -3.64 2.54
C GLN A 62 -16.39 -3.54 1.50
N ASP A 63 -16.54 -4.30 0.41
CA ASP A 63 -15.67 -4.14 -0.75
C ASP A 63 -15.84 -2.74 -1.34
N ARG A 64 -14.71 -2.07 -1.59
CA ARG A 64 -14.70 -0.72 -2.15
C ARG A 64 -14.69 -0.83 -3.67
N GLN A 65 -15.64 -0.14 -4.29
CA GLN A 65 -15.71 -0.03 -5.74
C GLN A 65 -15.46 1.42 -6.13
N LEU A 66 -14.22 1.70 -6.51
CA LEU A 66 -13.84 3.05 -6.93
C LEU A 66 -14.35 3.30 -8.35
N ALA A 67 -14.82 4.52 -8.59
CA ALA A 67 -15.14 4.97 -9.95
C ALA A 67 -13.89 4.98 -10.82
N VAL A 68 -14.06 4.90 -12.13
CA VAL A 68 -12.94 4.85 -13.10
C VAL A 68 -12.01 6.07 -12.97
N ASP A 69 -12.57 7.21 -12.60
CA ASP A 69 -11.84 8.46 -12.42
C ASP A 69 -11.51 8.79 -10.96
N ASP A 70 -11.69 7.83 -10.05
CA ASP A 70 -11.25 7.95 -8.66
C ASP A 70 -9.84 7.35 -8.52
N TYR A 71 -8.86 8.23 -8.35
CA TYR A 71 -7.45 7.86 -8.22
C TYR A 71 -6.98 7.81 -6.77
N SER A 72 -7.89 7.70 -5.80
CA SER A 72 -7.55 7.56 -4.39
C SER A 72 -6.69 6.31 -4.18
N HIS A 73 -5.52 6.47 -3.57
CA HIS A 73 -4.59 5.39 -3.32
C HIS A 73 -3.62 5.77 -2.20
N PHE A 74 -2.87 4.80 -1.74
CA PHE A 74 -1.66 5.00 -0.94
C PHE A 74 -0.52 4.19 -1.58
N GLY A 75 0.72 4.54 -1.28
CA GLY A 75 1.83 3.99 -2.02
C GLY A 75 3.03 3.59 -1.18
N PHE A 76 3.80 2.67 -1.77
CA PHE A 76 5.06 2.16 -1.25
C PHE A 76 6.18 2.48 -2.23
N ALA A 77 7.30 2.97 -1.72
CA ALA A 77 8.49 3.21 -2.52
C ALA A 77 9.31 1.92 -2.67
N LEU A 78 9.85 1.72 -3.86
CA LEU A 78 10.76 0.64 -4.19
C LEU A 78 12.14 1.21 -4.55
N GLU A 79 13.15 0.34 -4.62
CA GLU A 79 14.53 0.75 -4.80
C GLU A 79 14.98 0.77 -6.27
N SER A 80 14.17 0.20 -7.18
CA SER A 80 14.50 0.17 -8.60
C SER A 80 13.28 -0.03 -9.50
N ARG A 81 13.45 0.27 -10.79
CA ARG A 81 12.44 0.00 -11.82
C ARG A 81 12.14 -1.49 -11.95
N GLU A 82 13.17 -2.32 -11.84
CA GLU A 82 13.05 -3.77 -11.92
C GLU A 82 12.18 -4.33 -10.80
N GLN A 83 12.21 -3.74 -9.62
CA GLN A 83 11.32 -4.11 -8.52
C GLN A 83 9.87 -3.75 -8.82
N VAL A 84 9.60 -2.61 -9.45
CA VAL A 84 8.25 -2.26 -9.92
C VAL A 84 7.76 -3.28 -10.94
N ASP A 85 8.58 -3.62 -11.93
CA ASP A 85 8.25 -4.62 -12.95
C ASP A 85 7.99 -5.99 -12.34
N SER A 86 8.78 -6.39 -11.36
CA SER A 86 8.63 -7.67 -10.65
C SER A 86 7.30 -7.74 -9.88
N ILE A 87 6.94 -6.67 -9.17
CA ILE A 87 5.65 -6.59 -8.47
C ILE A 87 4.50 -6.64 -9.47
N ALA A 88 4.59 -5.89 -10.56
CA ALA A 88 3.56 -5.90 -11.61
C ALA A 88 3.37 -7.29 -12.21
N ALA A 89 4.45 -8.01 -12.48
CA ALA A 89 4.38 -9.39 -13.01
C ALA A 89 3.66 -10.34 -12.03
N ARG A 90 4.00 -10.26 -10.76
CA ARG A 90 3.33 -11.04 -9.70
C ARG A 90 1.85 -10.68 -9.58
N ALA A 91 1.55 -9.39 -9.66
CA ALA A 91 0.18 -8.89 -9.58
C ALA A 91 -0.68 -9.34 -10.77
N ARG A 92 -0.11 -9.44 -11.98
CA ARG A 92 -0.82 -10.01 -13.13
C ARG A 92 -1.20 -11.47 -12.88
N VAL A 93 -0.28 -12.27 -12.37
CA VAL A 93 -0.55 -13.67 -12.01
C VAL A 93 -1.67 -13.76 -10.99
N SER A 94 -1.65 -12.88 -9.99
CA SER A 94 -2.67 -12.82 -8.93
C SER A 94 -3.96 -12.09 -9.35
N ARG A 95 -4.02 -11.55 -10.56
CA ARG A 95 -5.17 -10.80 -11.12
C ARG A 95 -5.55 -9.57 -10.30
N CYS A 96 -4.58 -8.91 -9.70
CA CYS A 96 -4.79 -7.69 -8.90
C CYS A 96 -4.08 -6.46 -9.46
N LEU A 97 -3.42 -6.55 -10.62
CA LEU A 97 -2.81 -5.40 -11.28
C LEU A 97 -3.90 -4.51 -11.89
N VAL A 98 -3.91 -3.21 -11.53
CA VAL A 98 -4.88 -2.23 -12.05
C VAL A 98 -4.22 -1.17 -12.92
N TRP A 99 -2.98 -0.79 -12.62
CA TRP A 99 -2.19 0.13 -13.45
C TRP A 99 -0.89 -0.56 -13.85
N GLU A 100 -0.73 -0.76 -15.15
CA GLU A 100 0.50 -1.28 -15.73
C GLU A 100 1.67 -0.34 -15.43
N PRO A 101 2.90 -0.85 -15.31
CA PRO A 101 4.07 -0.01 -15.12
C PRO A 101 4.16 1.11 -16.15
N ARG A 102 4.38 2.33 -15.69
CA ARG A 102 4.50 3.50 -16.55
C ARG A 102 5.45 4.53 -15.95
N ASP A 103 6.08 5.28 -16.82
CA ASP A 103 6.89 6.43 -16.48
C ASP A 103 6.06 7.70 -16.61
N GLU A 104 6.03 8.50 -15.58
CA GLU A 104 5.40 9.81 -15.58
C GLU A 104 6.47 10.88 -15.33
N PRO A 105 6.26 12.12 -15.80
CA PRO A 105 7.23 13.18 -15.57
C PRO A 105 7.52 13.39 -14.08
N PHE A 106 8.74 13.85 -13.80
CA PHE A 106 9.11 14.27 -12.46
C PHE A 106 8.03 15.20 -11.85
N PRO A 107 7.63 15.05 -10.58
CA PRO A 107 8.21 14.17 -9.55
C PRO A 107 7.53 12.80 -9.38
N VAL A 108 6.69 12.37 -10.32
CA VAL A 108 5.88 11.14 -10.15
C VAL A 108 6.71 9.87 -10.24
N GLY A 109 7.57 9.75 -11.27
CA GLY A 109 8.46 8.61 -11.42
C GLY A 109 7.86 7.39 -12.12
N TYR A 110 8.44 6.23 -11.86
CA TYR A 110 8.05 4.95 -12.46
C TYR A 110 7.22 4.13 -11.46
N TYR A 111 6.02 3.73 -11.85
CA TYR A 111 5.11 3.09 -10.90
C TYR A 111 4.15 2.11 -11.57
N CYS A 112 3.57 1.23 -10.75
CA CYS A 112 2.41 0.41 -11.09
C CYS A 112 1.39 0.49 -9.94
N GLY A 113 0.18 0.02 -10.18
CA GLY A 113 -0.87 0.00 -9.16
C GLY A 113 -1.54 -1.35 -9.05
N LEU A 114 -1.79 -1.77 -7.81
CA LEU A 114 -2.50 -2.99 -7.46
C LEU A 114 -3.82 -2.64 -6.77
N ARG A 115 -4.77 -3.57 -6.85
CA ARG A 115 -5.99 -3.54 -6.06
C ARG A 115 -5.87 -4.56 -4.93
N ASP A 116 -6.03 -4.12 -3.69
CA ASP A 116 -6.05 -5.03 -2.56
C ASP A 116 -7.39 -5.81 -2.51
N PRO A 117 -7.52 -6.85 -1.66
CA PRO A 117 -8.76 -7.64 -1.60
C PRO A 117 -9.98 -6.87 -1.11
N ALA A 118 -9.82 -5.69 -0.54
CA ALA A 118 -10.93 -4.83 -0.11
C ALA A 118 -11.29 -3.74 -1.14
N GLY A 119 -10.56 -3.68 -2.27
CA GLY A 119 -10.81 -2.69 -3.32
C GLY A 119 -10.02 -1.40 -3.19
N ASN A 120 -9.09 -1.30 -2.25
CA ASN A 120 -8.19 -0.15 -2.17
C ASN A 120 -7.12 -0.25 -3.26
N TYR A 121 -6.74 0.89 -3.84
CA TYR A 121 -5.62 0.93 -4.77
C TYR A 121 -4.32 1.21 -4.02
N VAL A 122 -3.30 0.46 -4.38
CA VAL A 122 -1.96 0.51 -3.77
C VAL A 122 -0.94 0.73 -4.88
N GLU A 123 -0.22 1.84 -4.80
CA GLU A 123 0.83 2.18 -5.76
C GLU A 123 2.18 1.65 -5.28
N PHE A 124 2.98 1.17 -6.22
CA PHE A 124 4.39 0.84 -5.99
C PHE A 124 5.24 1.65 -6.95
N SER A 125 6.16 2.46 -6.41
CA SER A 125 6.85 3.46 -7.21
C SER A 125 8.35 3.51 -6.95
N TYR A 126 9.08 3.91 -7.98
CA TYR A 126 10.50 4.20 -7.92
C TYR A 126 10.77 5.61 -8.47
N GLY A 127 11.62 6.36 -7.76
CA GLY A 127 12.06 7.67 -8.21
C GLY A 127 11.16 8.83 -7.81
N GLN A 128 10.20 8.61 -6.90
CA GLN A 128 9.43 9.70 -6.29
C GLN A 128 10.26 10.30 -5.16
N PRO A 129 10.72 11.55 -5.26
CA PRO A 129 11.43 12.18 -4.16
C PRO A 129 10.47 12.58 -3.05
N LEU A 130 10.94 12.47 -1.82
CA LEU A 130 10.21 12.91 -0.63
C LEU A 130 10.98 14.02 0.06
N GLY A 131 10.25 14.91 0.75
CA GLY A 131 10.83 15.97 1.55
C GLY A 131 10.64 17.36 0.96
N LEU A 132 11.12 18.35 1.68
CA LEU A 132 11.05 19.74 1.25
C LEU A 132 11.86 19.96 -0.02
N GLY A 133 11.27 20.66 -1.00
CA GLY A 133 11.93 20.93 -2.28
C GLY A 133 12.06 19.71 -3.19
N ALA A 134 11.30 18.65 -2.94
CA ALA A 134 11.38 17.43 -3.73
C ALA A 134 11.21 17.66 -5.23
N GLU A 135 10.39 18.63 -5.61
CA GLU A 135 10.16 19.02 -7.00
C GLU A 135 11.39 19.62 -7.68
N GLN A 136 12.42 19.99 -6.93
CA GLN A 136 13.68 20.56 -7.43
C GLN A 136 14.80 19.52 -7.50
N ILE A 137 14.55 18.30 -7.02
CA ILE A 137 15.55 17.22 -7.01
C ILE A 137 15.46 16.49 -8.36
N PRO A 138 16.51 16.55 -9.22
CA PRO A 138 16.48 15.80 -10.46
C PRO A 138 16.47 14.30 -10.17
N LEU A 139 15.73 13.55 -10.97
CA LEU A 139 15.77 12.08 -10.92
C LEU A 139 17.17 11.60 -11.32
N PRO A 140 17.69 10.57 -10.64
CA PRO A 140 18.97 9.96 -11.00
C PRO A 140 18.93 9.28 -12.37
#